data_87d12a31173cab7c778590b79d212350
#
_entry.id   87d12a31173cab7c778590b79d212350
#
_cell.length_a   1.000
_cell.length_b   1.000
_cell.length_c   1.000
_cell.angle_alpha   90.00
_cell.angle_beta   90.00
_cell.angle_gamma   90.00
#
_symmetry.space_group_name_H-M   'P 1'
#
loop_
_entity.id
_entity.type
_entity.pdbx_description
1 polymer ?
#
loop_
_entity_poly.entity_id
_entity_poly.type
_entity_poly.pdbx_seq_one_letter_code
_entity_poly.pdbx_strand_id
1 'polypeptide(L)'
;KAGFSIPLVVSQPDRPKGRGRKLDETPVKKAAMELGIPVVQPQKINTDDTLSIIEAVKPDFFVVVAFGQIIGERLLSIPKFAPINIHASLLPDYRGAAPIQRAILGGESLTGVTTMRMDRGMDTGDMLLVQTMAILDDDTTETLGSRLARLGATLIVQTIEDYKAGRISPSPQDHEKATYAPMLSKQEGRINWQHPAKQLDCFIRGMDPWPGAFTFLGDKRFRIIKAMALDIDGNAPPGTVLDSRPRTLVVQAGSGALSILEIQGESGKKLP
;
A
#
# COMPACT_ATOMS: atom_id res chain seq x y z
N LYS A 1 -1.21 7.91 -22.81
CA LYS A 1 -1.23 6.95 -23.93
C LYS A 1 -2.65 6.44 -24.25
N ALA A 2 -3.59 6.51 -23.29
CA ALA A 2 -5.01 6.13 -23.50
C ALA A 2 -5.87 7.25 -24.10
N GLY A 3 -5.29 8.39 -24.49
CA GLY A 3 -5.99 9.47 -25.17
C GLY A 3 -6.82 10.40 -24.28
N PHE A 4 -6.77 10.24 -22.95
CA PHE A 4 -7.44 11.17 -22.02
C PHE A 4 -6.64 12.47 -21.87
N SER A 5 -7.37 13.60 -21.83
CA SER A 5 -6.80 14.88 -21.42
C SER A 5 -6.67 14.94 -19.90
N ILE A 6 -5.50 15.29 -19.42
CA ILE A 6 -5.23 15.49 -17.99
C ILE A 6 -4.84 16.97 -17.81
N PRO A 7 -5.80 17.85 -17.53
CA PRO A 7 -5.53 19.28 -17.45
C PRO A 7 -4.81 19.69 -16.17
N LEU A 8 -4.89 18.90 -15.11
CA LEU A 8 -4.34 19.20 -13.80
C LEU A 8 -4.00 17.93 -13.02
N VAL A 9 -2.88 17.96 -12.32
CA VAL A 9 -2.52 16.98 -11.28
C VAL A 9 -2.49 17.68 -9.93
N VAL A 10 -3.11 17.04 -8.94
CA VAL A 10 -3.04 17.46 -7.54
C VAL A 10 -2.20 16.45 -6.78
N SER A 11 -1.12 16.91 -6.15
CA SER A 11 -0.19 16.06 -5.41
C SER A 11 -0.03 16.54 -3.97
N GLN A 12 0.41 15.65 -3.08
CA GLN A 12 0.89 16.04 -1.76
C GLN A 12 2.08 16.98 -1.89
N PRO A 13 2.27 17.94 -0.96
CA PRO A 13 3.47 18.76 -0.90
C PRO A 13 4.75 17.93 -0.81
N ASP A 14 5.83 18.46 -1.37
CA ASP A 14 7.15 17.87 -1.24
C ASP A 14 7.53 17.78 0.24
N ARG A 15 8.10 16.66 0.65
CA ARG A 15 8.47 16.41 2.04
C ARG A 15 9.93 16.01 2.18
N PRO A 16 10.59 16.39 3.29
CA PRO A 16 11.94 15.92 3.59
C PRO A 16 11.99 14.40 3.69
N LYS A 17 12.87 13.75 2.90
CA LYS A 17 13.05 12.30 2.88
C LYS A 17 14.52 11.93 3.10
N GLY A 18 14.74 10.77 3.74
CA GLY A 18 16.07 10.22 3.97
C GLY A 18 16.89 10.92 5.04
N ARG A 19 18.13 10.44 5.27
CA ARG A 19 19.05 10.92 6.32
C ARG A 19 19.50 12.37 6.14
N GLY A 20 19.41 12.95 4.96
CA GLY A 20 19.81 14.34 4.67
C GLY A 20 18.65 15.33 4.68
N ARG A 21 17.41 14.93 4.96
CA ARG A 21 16.19 15.76 4.93
C ARG A 21 16.06 16.64 3.66
N LYS A 22 16.58 16.18 2.52
CA LYS A 22 16.35 16.85 1.25
C LYS A 22 14.87 16.73 0.88
N LEU A 23 14.29 17.81 0.38
CA LEU A 23 12.95 17.80 -0.16
C LEU A 23 12.91 16.81 -1.33
N ASP A 24 12.04 15.80 -1.24
CA ASP A 24 11.82 14.85 -2.32
C ASP A 24 10.42 15.08 -2.90
N GLU A 25 10.39 15.20 -4.20
CA GLU A 25 9.15 15.37 -4.95
C GLU A 25 8.39 14.06 -4.99
N THR A 26 7.05 14.17 -4.96
CA THR A 26 6.23 12.97 -5.09
C THR A 26 6.41 12.33 -6.49
N PRO A 27 6.33 10.99 -6.60
CA PRO A 27 6.44 10.32 -7.90
C PRO A 27 5.42 10.82 -8.93
N VAL A 28 4.20 11.16 -8.49
CA VAL A 28 3.16 11.66 -9.37
C VAL A 28 3.48 13.07 -9.87
N LYS A 29 4.09 13.94 -9.05
CA LYS A 29 4.58 15.27 -9.49
C LYS A 29 5.66 15.13 -10.55
N LYS A 30 6.67 14.29 -10.31
CA LYS A 30 7.76 14.05 -11.29
C LYS A 30 7.20 13.61 -12.63
N ALA A 31 6.31 12.63 -12.64
CA ALA A 31 5.67 12.15 -13.86
C ALA A 31 4.82 13.23 -14.56
N ALA A 32 4.09 14.04 -13.80
CA ALA A 32 3.29 15.13 -14.37
C ALA A 32 4.18 16.20 -15.02
N MET A 33 5.27 16.58 -14.36
CA MET A 33 6.22 17.56 -14.91
C MET A 33 6.89 17.04 -16.19
N GLU A 34 7.31 15.78 -16.24
CA GLU A 34 7.88 15.13 -17.44
C GLU A 34 6.89 15.13 -18.61
N LEU A 35 5.58 15.08 -18.33
CA LEU A 35 4.51 15.12 -19.32
C LEU A 35 4.01 16.54 -19.64
N GLY A 36 4.57 17.57 -19.01
CA GLY A 36 4.12 18.96 -19.18
C GLY A 36 2.73 19.25 -18.59
N ILE A 37 2.27 18.45 -17.63
CA ILE A 37 0.97 18.61 -17.00
C ILE A 37 1.09 19.56 -15.79
N PRO A 38 0.23 20.59 -15.68
CA PRO A 38 0.20 21.47 -14.52
C PRO A 38 0.02 20.71 -13.20
N VAL A 39 0.78 21.09 -12.16
CA VAL A 39 0.72 20.45 -10.84
C VAL A 39 0.41 21.50 -9.76
N VAL A 40 -0.52 21.17 -8.88
CA VAL A 40 -0.79 21.94 -7.65
C VAL A 40 -0.53 21.06 -6.42
N GLN A 41 0.02 21.65 -5.37
CA GLN A 41 0.41 20.93 -4.14
C GLN A 41 -0.15 21.65 -2.90
N PRO A 42 -1.49 21.63 -2.68
CA PRO A 42 -2.09 22.29 -1.55
C PRO A 42 -1.71 21.60 -0.24
N GLN A 43 -1.38 22.37 0.79
CA GLN A 43 -1.17 21.86 2.15
C GLN A 43 -2.46 21.23 2.71
N LYS A 44 -3.61 21.85 2.38
CA LYS A 44 -4.95 21.35 2.70
C LYS A 44 -5.78 21.40 1.43
N ILE A 45 -6.34 20.24 1.03
CA ILE A 45 -7.10 20.12 -0.22
C ILE A 45 -8.44 20.87 -0.18
N ASN A 46 -9.08 20.92 0.98
CA ASN A 46 -10.44 21.48 1.15
C ASN A 46 -10.44 23.01 1.43
N THR A 47 -9.68 23.78 0.65
CA THR A 47 -9.67 25.26 0.74
C THR A 47 -10.39 25.86 -0.47
N ASP A 48 -10.94 27.08 -0.32
CA ASP A 48 -11.64 27.76 -1.41
C ASP A 48 -10.72 28.04 -2.60
N ASP A 49 -9.46 28.37 -2.37
CA ASP A 49 -8.45 28.54 -3.43
C ASP A 49 -8.27 27.25 -4.24
N THR A 50 -8.11 26.10 -3.56
CA THR A 50 -7.96 24.82 -4.24
C THR A 50 -9.22 24.43 -5.00
N LEU A 51 -10.38 24.66 -4.40
CA LEU A 51 -11.67 24.43 -5.06
C LEU A 51 -11.76 25.24 -6.35
N SER A 52 -11.49 26.53 -6.30
CA SER A 52 -11.55 27.43 -7.46
C SER A 52 -10.60 26.99 -8.59
N ILE A 53 -9.39 26.55 -8.25
CA ILE A 53 -8.42 26.02 -9.24
C ILE A 53 -8.97 24.77 -9.92
N ILE A 54 -9.55 23.86 -9.15
CA ILE A 54 -10.06 22.58 -9.66
C ILE A 54 -11.36 22.79 -10.47
N GLU A 55 -12.25 23.65 -10.01
CA GLU A 55 -13.48 24.01 -10.73
C GLU A 55 -13.21 24.66 -12.09
N ALA A 56 -12.15 25.47 -12.18
CA ALA A 56 -11.76 26.15 -13.41
C ALA A 56 -11.43 25.20 -14.55
N VAL A 57 -10.91 23.99 -14.26
CA VAL A 57 -10.57 22.99 -15.28
C VAL A 57 -11.76 22.12 -15.71
N LYS A 58 -12.93 22.25 -15.04
CA LYS A 58 -14.18 21.53 -15.35
C LYS A 58 -13.97 20.04 -15.63
N PRO A 59 -13.46 19.26 -14.67
CA PRO A 59 -13.08 17.88 -14.91
C PRO A 59 -14.31 16.99 -15.13
N ASP A 60 -14.21 16.06 -16.08
CA ASP A 60 -15.19 14.99 -16.26
C ASP A 60 -15.15 13.97 -15.11
N PHE A 61 -13.94 13.61 -14.67
CA PHE A 61 -13.69 12.68 -13.58
C PHE A 61 -12.60 13.20 -12.66
N PHE A 62 -12.65 12.80 -11.39
CA PHE A 62 -11.46 12.71 -10.56
C PHE A 62 -10.94 11.27 -10.61
N VAL A 63 -9.64 11.11 -10.70
CA VAL A 63 -8.94 9.84 -10.49
C VAL A 63 -8.03 10.00 -9.29
N VAL A 64 -8.37 9.32 -8.22
CA VAL A 64 -7.67 9.42 -6.93
C VAL A 64 -6.92 8.11 -6.66
N VAL A 65 -5.66 8.21 -6.28
CA VAL A 65 -4.81 7.08 -5.88
C VAL A 65 -3.95 7.49 -4.70
N ALA A 66 -4.10 6.83 -3.56
CA ALA A 66 -3.25 7.00 -2.38
C ALA A 66 -2.95 8.49 -2.04
N PHE A 67 -3.95 9.37 -2.16
CA PHE A 67 -3.74 10.81 -2.04
C PHE A 67 -3.37 11.25 -0.62
N GLY A 68 -3.91 10.58 0.41
CA GLY A 68 -3.53 10.80 1.80
C GLY A 68 -4.12 12.04 2.47
N GLN A 69 -5.13 12.68 1.88
CA GLN A 69 -5.99 13.67 2.53
C GLN A 69 -7.45 13.30 2.31
N ILE A 70 -8.31 13.64 3.26
CA ILE A 70 -9.76 13.49 3.11
C ILE A 70 -10.25 14.51 2.11
N ILE A 71 -10.93 14.07 1.07
CA ILE A 71 -11.55 14.93 0.05
C ILE A 71 -12.97 15.22 0.49
N GLY A 72 -13.25 16.51 0.72
CA GLY A 72 -14.55 16.97 1.21
C GLY A 72 -15.63 16.92 0.14
N GLU A 73 -16.89 16.96 0.58
CA GLU A 73 -18.07 16.85 -0.30
C GLU A 73 -18.10 17.88 -1.44
N ARG A 74 -17.71 19.13 -1.15
CA ARG A 74 -17.64 20.18 -2.17
C ARG A 74 -16.71 19.79 -3.33
N LEU A 75 -15.55 19.18 -3.02
CA LEU A 75 -14.64 18.66 -4.05
C LEU A 75 -15.23 17.43 -4.74
N LEU A 76 -15.79 16.47 -3.99
CA LEU A 76 -16.37 15.27 -4.56
C LEU A 76 -17.53 15.54 -5.54
N SER A 77 -18.18 16.71 -5.44
CA SER A 77 -19.27 17.12 -6.33
C SER A 77 -18.83 17.87 -7.59
N ILE A 78 -17.53 18.24 -7.72
CA ILE A 78 -17.03 19.01 -8.87
C ILE A 78 -17.05 18.19 -10.18
N PRO A 79 -16.57 16.93 -10.23
CA PRO A 79 -16.47 16.24 -11.51
C PRO A 79 -17.85 15.95 -12.10
N LYS A 80 -17.97 16.18 -13.41
CA LYS A 80 -19.22 16.02 -14.15
C LYS A 80 -19.84 14.62 -14.02
N PHE A 81 -19.00 13.57 -14.03
CA PHE A 81 -19.46 12.19 -13.95
C PHE A 81 -19.25 11.59 -12.56
N ALA A 82 -18.00 11.45 -12.12
CA ALA A 82 -17.71 10.85 -10.82
C ALA A 82 -16.29 11.15 -10.31
N PRO A 83 -16.11 11.23 -8.96
CA PRO A 83 -14.81 11.03 -8.32
C PRO A 83 -14.57 9.53 -8.16
N ILE A 84 -13.50 8.99 -8.76
CA ILE A 84 -13.16 7.58 -8.74
C ILE A 84 -11.85 7.39 -7.96
N ASN A 85 -11.86 6.49 -6.97
CA ASN A 85 -10.66 6.02 -6.29
C ASN A 85 -10.22 4.66 -6.84
N ILE A 86 -8.91 4.48 -6.95
CA ILE A 86 -8.27 3.17 -7.24
C ILE A 86 -7.80 2.63 -5.91
N HIS A 87 -8.52 1.65 -5.35
CA HIS A 87 -8.20 1.04 -4.08
C HIS A 87 -7.48 -0.30 -4.28
N ALA A 88 -6.39 -0.52 -3.54
CA ALA A 88 -5.51 -1.67 -3.72
C ALA A 88 -5.96 -2.88 -2.86
N SER A 89 -7.25 -3.22 -2.93
CA SER A 89 -7.83 -4.43 -2.36
C SER A 89 -9.07 -4.88 -3.12
N LEU A 90 -9.61 -6.02 -2.75
CA LEU A 90 -10.92 -6.52 -3.16
C LEU A 90 -11.96 -6.00 -2.17
N LEU A 91 -12.49 -4.80 -2.38
CA LEU A 91 -13.53 -4.23 -1.51
C LEU A 91 -14.74 -5.18 -1.43
N PRO A 92 -15.38 -5.30 -0.25
CA PRO A 92 -15.27 -4.44 0.94
C PRO A 92 -14.11 -4.80 1.87
N ASP A 93 -13.22 -5.74 1.51
CA ASP A 93 -12.09 -6.10 2.35
C ASP A 93 -10.99 -5.05 2.31
N TYR A 94 -10.29 -4.88 3.46
CA TYR A 94 -9.12 -4.02 3.61
C TYR A 94 -9.37 -2.54 3.26
N ARG A 95 -10.53 -1.96 3.68
CA ARG A 95 -10.74 -0.51 3.62
C ARG A 95 -9.68 0.22 4.44
N GLY A 96 -9.18 1.35 3.96
CA GLY A 96 -8.25 2.21 4.70
C GLY A 96 -6.87 2.34 4.07
N ALA A 97 -5.88 2.69 4.91
CA ALA A 97 -4.61 3.26 4.44
C ALA A 97 -3.55 2.25 4.03
N ALA A 98 -3.64 0.97 4.46
CA ALA A 98 -2.57 -0.01 4.26
C ALA A 98 -3.07 -1.37 3.71
N PRO A 99 -3.93 -1.42 2.66
CA PRO A 99 -4.51 -2.66 2.18
C PRO A 99 -3.45 -3.67 1.70
N ILE A 100 -2.43 -3.23 0.98
CA ILE A 100 -1.37 -4.09 0.45
C ILE A 100 -0.60 -4.78 1.57
N GLN A 101 -0.16 -4.01 2.56
CA GLN A 101 0.57 -4.53 3.71
C GLN A 101 -0.28 -5.51 4.50
N ARG A 102 -1.52 -5.13 4.81
CA ARG A 102 -2.41 -5.94 5.64
C ARG A 102 -2.81 -7.26 4.96
N ALA A 103 -2.95 -7.29 3.64
CA ALA A 103 -3.18 -8.52 2.90
C ALA A 103 -1.99 -9.49 3.01
N ILE A 104 -0.74 -9.01 2.84
CA ILE A 104 0.45 -9.85 3.04
C ILE A 104 0.56 -10.31 4.50
N LEU A 105 0.38 -9.41 5.46
CA LEU A 105 0.41 -9.72 6.90
C LEU A 105 -0.65 -10.75 7.30
N GLY A 106 -1.80 -10.73 6.65
CA GLY A 106 -2.89 -11.69 6.82
C GLY A 106 -2.58 -13.07 6.22
N GLY A 107 -1.53 -13.18 5.41
CA GLY A 107 -1.21 -14.43 4.71
C GLY A 107 -2.16 -14.73 3.55
N GLU A 108 -2.79 -13.70 3.00
CA GLU A 108 -3.69 -13.87 1.86
C GLU A 108 -2.93 -14.39 0.63
N SER A 109 -3.56 -15.27 -0.11
CA SER A 109 -3.05 -15.77 -1.39
C SER A 109 -3.56 -14.97 -2.59
N LEU A 110 -4.60 -14.15 -2.38
CA LEU A 110 -5.29 -13.37 -3.39
C LEU A 110 -5.56 -11.95 -2.89
N THR A 111 -5.37 -10.99 -3.76
CA THR A 111 -5.77 -9.59 -3.56
C THR A 111 -6.23 -9.01 -4.89
N GLY A 112 -6.29 -7.71 -5.03
CA GLY A 112 -6.65 -7.08 -6.29
C GLY A 112 -6.74 -5.57 -6.21
N VAL A 113 -7.42 -5.01 -7.20
CA VAL A 113 -7.72 -3.59 -7.29
C VAL A 113 -9.21 -3.43 -7.51
N THR A 114 -9.82 -2.52 -6.77
CA THR A 114 -11.18 -2.07 -6.96
C THR A 114 -11.17 -0.60 -7.38
N THR A 115 -11.81 -0.27 -8.50
CA THR A 115 -12.20 1.11 -8.77
C THR A 115 -13.56 1.36 -8.13
N MET A 116 -13.69 2.46 -7.39
CA MET A 116 -14.93 2.78 -6.69
C MET A 116 -15.28 4.26 -6.84
N ARG A 117 -16.57 4.57 -6.85
CA ARG A 117 -17.07 5.94 -6.74
C ARG A 117 -16.90 6.41 -5.30
N MET A 118 -16.20 7.52 -5.11
CA MET A 118 -15.94 8.04 -3.77
C MET A 118 -17.20 8.67 -3.16
N ASP A 119 -17.34 8.47 -1.86
CA ASP A 119 -18.31 9.10 -0.99
C ASP A 119 -17.60 9.78 0.21
N ARG A 120 -18.35 10.14 1.25
CA ARG A 120 -17.81 10.77 2.47
C ARG A 120 -17.07 9.80 3.40
N GLY A 121 -17.29 8.49 3.23
CA GLY A 121 -16.72 7.46 4.09
C GLY A 121 -15.30 7.06 3.67
N MET A 122 -14.66 6.27 4.51
CA MET A 122 -13.35 5.71 4.21
C MET A 122 -13.55 4.44 3.36
N ASP A 123 -13.35 4.57 2.04
CA ASP A 123 -13.47 3.49 1.06
C ASP A 123 -14.83 2.75 1.10
N THR A 124 -15.91 3.50 1.39
CA THR A 124 -17.28 2.97 1.53
C THR A 124 -18.13 3.10 0.28
N GLY A 125 -17.70 3.86 -0.69
CA GLY A 125 -18.46 4.16 -1.89
C GLY A 125 -18.67 2.94 -2.80
N ASP A 126 -19.59 3.08 -3.73
CA ASP A 126 -20.00 2.00 -4.63
C ASP A 126 -18.85 1.53 -5.52
N MET A 127 -18.69 0.21 -5.64
CA MET A 127 -17.70 -0.40 -6.53
C MET A 127 -18.11 -0.24 -8.00
N LEU A 128 -17.11 -0.05 -8.87
CA LEU A 128 -17.30 0.05 -10.32
C LEU A 128 -16.76 -1.20 -11.02
N LEU A 129 -15.45 -1.41 -10.97
CA LEU A 129 -14.80 -2.61 -11.49
C LEU A 129 -13.85 -3.20 -10.45
N VAL A 130 -13.70 -4.52 -10.48
CA VAL A 130 -12.82 -5.28 -9.60
C VAL A 130 -11.93 -6.19 -10.46
N GLN A 131 -10.64 -6.23 -10.17
CA GLN A 131 -9.69 -7.12 -10.82
C GLN A 131 -8.83 -7.82 -9.76
N THR A 132 -8.85 -9.15 -9.78
CA THR A 132 -8.07 -9.98 -8.85
C THR A 132 -6.62 -10.16 -9.27
N MET A 133 -5.74 -10.41 -8.30
CA MET A 133 -4.32 -10.72 -8.51
C MET A 133 -3.82 -11.65 -7.41
N ALA A 134 -3.06 -12.69 -7.77
CA ALA A 134 -2.40 -13.55 -6.80
C ALA A 134 -1.27 -12.80 -6.05
N ILE A 135 -1.15 -13.05 -4.76
CA ILE A 135 0.02 -12.68 -3.96
C ILE A 135 1.01 -13.85 -4.07
N LEU A 136 2.23 -13.57 -4.51
CA LEU A 136 3.30 -14.58 -4.67
C LEU A 136 4.00 -14.80 -3.33
N ASP A 137 4.58 -15.97 -3.16
CA ASP A 137 5.26 -16.37 -1.91
C ASP A 137 6.45 -15.49 -1.55
N ASP A 138 7.03 -14.79 -2.52
CA ASP A 138 8.14 -13.85 -2.35
C ASP A 138 7.73 -12.37 -2.47
N ASP A 139 6.45 -12.07 -2.65
CA ASP A 139 5.98 -10.69 -2.71
C ASP A 139 6.22 -9.96 -1.39
N THR A 140 6.88 -8.81 -1.50
CA THR A 140 6.91 -7.77 -0.47
C THR A 140 5.85 -6.72 -0.74
N THR A 141 5.63 -5.81 0.19
CA THR A 141 4.74 -4.65 -0.04
C THR A 141 5.13 -3.87 -1.30
N GLU A 142 6.43 -3.74 -1.58
CA GLU A 142 6.93 -3.00 -2.74
C GLU A 142 6.67 -3.73 -4.06
N THR A 143 6.97 -5.04 -4.12
CA THR A 143 6.79 -5.82 -5.36
C THR A 143 5.32 -5.99 -5.70
N LEU A 144 4.49 -6.37 -4.72
CA LEU A 144 3.05 -6.46 -4.87
C LEU A 144 2.43 -5.11 -5.23
N GLY A 145 2.85 -4.03 -4.55
CA GLY A 145 2.39 -2.67 -4.83
C GLY A 145 2.68 -2.23 -6.26
N SER A 146 3.86 -2.57 -6.78
CA SER A 146 4.23 -2.28 -8.18
C SER A 146 3.38 -3.05 -9.19
N ARG A 147 3.00 -4.29 -8.88
CA ARG A 147 2.11 -5.11 -9.71
C ARG A 147 0.68 -4.57 -9.69
N LEU A 148 0.16 -4.25 -8.50
CA LEU A 148 -1.17 -3.65 -8.31
C LEU A 148 -1.29 -2.27 -8.95
N ALA A 149 -0.23 -1.46 -8.94
CA ALA A 149 -0.22 -0.16 -9.60
C ALA A 149 -0.40 -0.28 -11.12
N ARG A 150 0.23 -1.27 -11.75
CA ARG A 150 0.05 -1.55 -13.19
C ARG A 150 -1.36 -2.04 -13.49
N LEU A 151 -1.88 -2.93 -12.65
CA LEU A 151 -3.25 -3.43 -12.76
C LEU A 151 -4.26 -2.29 -12.64
N GLY A 152 -4.11 -1.43 -11.61
CA GLY A 152 -4.97 -0.27 -11.39
C GLY A 152 -4.91 0.75 -12.53
N ALA A 153 -3.74 0.95 -13.12
CA ALA A 153 -3.60 1.84 -14.29
C ALA A 153 -4.37 1.33 -15.52
N THR A 154 -4.43 0.02 -15.72
CA THR A 154 -5.25 -0.57 -16.79
C THR A 154 -6.74 -0.51 -16.44
N LEU A 155 -7.07 -0.87 -15.20
CA LEU A 155 -8.46 -0.96 -14.75
C LEU A 155 -9.16 0.41 -14.75
N ILE A 156 -8.46 1.49 -14.39
CA ILE A 156 -9.06 2.84 -14.38
C ILE A 156 -9.39 3.33 -15.79
N VAL A 157 -8.57 3.02 -16.77
CA VAL A 157 -8.85 3.36 -18.17
C VAL A 157 -10.15 2.68 -18.61
N GLN A 158 -10.26 1.37 -18.40
CA GLN A 158 -11.48 0.62 -18.69
C GLN A 158 -12.68 1.16 -17.90
N THR A 159 -12.50 1.47 -16.62
CA THR A 159 -13.58 2.02 -15.76
C THR A 159 -14.14 3.32 -16.35
N ILE A 160 -13.27 4.26 -16.75
CA ILE A 160 -13.71 5.55 -17.31
C ILE A 160 -14.46 5.34 -18.64
N GLU A 161 -13.93 4.50 -19.52
CA GLU A 161 -14.55 4.20 -20.81
C GLU A 161 -15.92 3.54 -20.64
N ASP A 162 -16.01 2.54 -19.76
CA ASP A 162 -17.24 1.80 -19.51
C ASP A 162 -18.29 2.66 -18.79
N TYR A 163 -17.85 3.49 -17.83
CA TYR A 163 -18.75 4.42 -17.13
C TYR A 163 -19.35 5.46 -18.08
N LYS A 164 -18.52 6.08 -18.94
CA LYS A 164 -18.99 7.05 -19.95
C LYS A 164 -19.95 6.43 -20.95
N ALA A 165 -19.72 5.18 -21.31
CA ALA A 165 -20.57 4.45 -22.25
C ALA A 165 -21.82 3.83 -21.62
N GLY A 166 -22.02 3.99 -20.29
CA GLY A 166 -23.14 3.38 -19.57
C GLY A 166 -23.08 1.85 -19.50
N ARG A 167 -21.89 1.24 -19.71
CA ARG A 167 -21.72 -0.22 -19.68
C ARG A 167 -21.57 -0.78 -18.26
N ILE A 168 -21.21 0.07 -17.31
CA ILE A 168 -21.14 -0.29 -15.88
C ILE A 168 -22.00 0.65 -15.05
N SER A 169 -22.55 0.12 -13.96
CA SER A 169 -23.26 0.87 -12.95
C SER A 169 -22.61 0.66 -11.60
N PRO A 170 -22.57 1.68 -10.73
CA PRO A 170 -22.08 1.53 -9.37
C PRO A 170 -22.84 0.43 -8.62
N SER A 171 -22.11 -0.45 -7.93
CA SER A 171 -22.64 -1.54 -7.11
C SER A 171 -22.34 -1.29 -5.64
N PRO A 172 -23.35 -1.21 -4.76
CA PRO A 172 -23.13 -1.01 -3.33
C PRO A 172 -22.24 -2.09 -2.74
N GLN A 173 -21.40 -1.71 -1.78
CA GLN A 173 -20.62 -2.66 -1.01
C GLN A 173 -21.48 -3.31 0.09
N ASP A 174 -21.20 -4.58 0.41
CA ASP A 174 -21.74 -5.24 1.61
C ASP A 174 -20.95 -4.74 2.84
N HIS A 175 -21.53 -3.77 3.56
CA HIS A 175 -20.87 -3.14 4.70
C HIS A 175 -20.68 -4.08 5.90
N GLU A 176 -21.47 -5.16 6.00
CA GLU A 176 -21.34 -6.13 7.08
C GLU A 176 -20.10 -7.02 6.90
N LYS A 177 -19.62 -7.17 5.66
CA LYS A 177 -18.41 -7.93 5.33
C LYS A 177 -17.15 -7.08 5.33
N ALA A 178 -17.27 -5.78 5.59
CA ALA A 178 -16.12 -4.89 5.48
C ALA A 178 -15.04 -5.21 6.53
N THR A 179 -13.80 -5.31 6.07
CA THR A 179 -12.61 -5.37 6.93
C THR A 179 -11.77 -4.11 6.78
N TYR A 180 -10.91 -3.83 7.76
CA TYR A 180 -10.15 -2.57 7.81
C TYR A 180 -8.65 -2.79 7.80
N ALA A 181 -7.96 -1.95 7.05
CA ALA A 181 -6.51 -1.92 6.88
C ALA A 181 -5.92 -0.61 7.45
N PRO A 182 -5.82 -0.47 8.80
CA PRO A 182 -5.28 0.72 9.41
C PRO A 182 -3.82 0.91 9.03
N MET A 183 -3.39 2.20 9.01
CA MET A 183 -2.00 2.58 8.77
C MET A 183 -1.08 1.87 9.76
N LEU A 184 0.07 1.39 9.24
CA LEU A 184 1.10 0.76 10.08
C LEU A 184 1.80 1.80 10.96
N SER A 185 2.26 1.36 12.12
CA SER A 185 3.15 2.13 13.00
C SER A 185 4.54 1.52 13.05
N LYS A 186 5.54 2.31 13.52
CA LYS A 186 6.91 1.80 13.69
C LYS A 186 7.00 0.67 14.70
N GLN A 187 6.18 0.71 15.71
CA GLN A 187 6.16 -0.28 16.81
C GLN A 187 5.65 -1.64 16.31
N GLU A 188 4.71 -1.65 15.38
CA GLU A 188 4.20 -2.88 14.78
C GLU A 188 5.27 -3.71 14.07
N GLY A 189 6.38 -3.10 13.64
CA GLY A 189 7.49 -3.84 13.02
C GLY A 189 8.25 -4.78 13.97
N ARG A 190 7.97 -4.77 15.30
CA ARG A 190 8.61 -5.67 16.25
C ARG A 190 8.12 -7.10 16.09
N ILE A 191 9.05 -8.02 15.81
CA ILE A 191 8.75 -9.44 15.65
C ILE A 191 8.32 -10.04 17.00
N ASN A 192 7.17 -10.72 17.00
CA ASN A 192 6.74 -11.59 18.09
C ASN A 192 7.02 -13.05 17.72
N TRP A 193 8.10 -13.60 18.23
CA TRP A 193 8.55 -14.96 17.93
C TRP A 193 7.57 -16.07 18.32
N GLN A 194 6.52 -15.77 19.11
CA GLN A 194 5.47 -16.72 19.48
C GLN A 194 4.57 -17.12 18.30
N HIS A 195 4.60 -16.36 17.20
CA HIS A 195 3.83 -16.69 16.02
C HIS A 195 4.49 -17.84 15.21
N PRO A 196 3.69 -18.60 14.44
CA PRO A 196 4.19 -19.61 13.52
C PRO A 196 5.18 -19.04 12.48
N ALA A 197 6.16 -19.85 12.05
CA ALA A 197 7.18 -19.42 11.09
C ALA A 197 6.58 -18.88 9.78
N LYS A 198 5.52 -19.49 9.26
CA LYS A 198 4.81 -19.01 8.05
C LYS A 198 4.21 -17.64 8.25
N GLN A 199 3.61 -17.37 9.42
CA GLN A 199 3.06 -16.04 9.72
C GLN A 199 4.18 -15.00 9.88
N LEU A 200 5.31 -15.37 10.47
CA LEU A 200 6.47 -14.49 10.59
C LEU A 200 7.12 -14.18 9.24
N ASP A 201 7.11 -15.11 8.29
CA ASP A 201 7.54 -14.87 6.92
C ASP A 201 6.65 -13.81 6.24
N CYS A 202 5.33 -14.00 6.29
CA CYS A 202 4.37 -13.00 5.81
C CYS A 202 4.57 -11.64 6.50
N PHE A 203 4.83 -11.66 7.82
CA PHE A 203 5.08 -10.46 8.60
C PHE A 203 6.31 -9.70 8.08
N ILE A 204 7.43 -10.40 7.85
CA ILE A 204 8.66 -9.78 7.36
C ILE A 204 8.44 -9.16 5.98
N ARG A 205 7.78 -9.87 5.08
CA ARG A 205 7.47 -9.40 3.71
C ARG A 205 6.49 -8.21 3.71
N GLY A 206 5.44 -8.29 4.51
CA GLY A 206 4.43 -7.21 4.63
C GLY A 206 4.97 -5.94 5.29
N MET A 207 5.97 -6.07 6.18
CA MET A 207 6.62 -4.92 6.81
C MET A 207 7.74 -4.29 5.95
N ASP A 208 8.20 -4.93 4.88
CA ASP A 208 9.24 -4.39 4.01
C ASP A 208 8.66 -3.53 2.88
N PRO A 209 9.18 -2.34 2.59
CA PRO A 209 10.36 -1.68 3.19
C PRO A 209 10.05 -0.88 4.47
N TRP A 210 8.81 -0.61 4.80
CA TRP A 210 8.41 0.19 5.96
C TRP A 210 7.21 -0.44 6.67
N PRO A 211 7.23 -0.49 8.03
CA PRO A 211 8.22 0.04 8.97
C PRO A 211 9.52 -0.79 9.06
N GLY A 212 9.57 -1.96 8.48
CA GLY A 212 10.63 -2.94 8.57
C GLY A 212 10.46 -3.85 9.79
N ALA A 213 10.51 -5.17 9.57
CA ALA A 213 10.48 -6.15 10.64
C ALA A 213 11.78 -6.09 11.47
N PHE A 214 11.68 -6.09 12.79
CA PHE A 214 12.86 -6.02 13.65
C PHE A 214 12.72 -6.84 14.92
N THR A 215 13.87 -7.24 15.47
CA THR A 215 14.01 -7.94 16.73
C THR A 215 15.21 -7.40 17.51
N PHE A 216 15.42 -7.93 18.72
CA PHE A 216 16.55 -7.60 19.56
C PHE A 216 17.33 -8.87 19.95
N LEU A 217 18.65 -8.75 19.98
CA LEU A 217 19.55 -9.72 20.61
C LEU A 217 20.34 -8.97 21.69
N GLY A 218 20.02 -9.24 22.95
CA GLY A 218 20.39 -8.34 24.04
C GLY A 218 19.82 -6.95 23.78
N ASP A 219 20.64 -5.90 23.91
CA ASP A 219 20.26 -4.51 23.69
C ASP A 219 20.39 -4.05 22.23
N LYS A 220 20.90 -4.92 21.35
CA LYS A 220 21.14 -4.58 19.93
C LYS A 220 19.91 -4.87 19.09
N ARG A 221 19.50 -3.86 18.31
CA ARG A 221 18.38 -3.99 17.36
C ARG A 221 18.87 -4.52 16.02
N PHE A 222 18.16 -5.49 15.49
CA PHE A 222 18.37 -6.04 14.15
C PHE A 222 17.09 -5.94 13.34
N ARG A 223 17.21 -5.47 12.10
CA ARG A 223 16.15 -5.54 11.11
C ARG A 223 16.32 -6.82 10.32
N ILE A 224 15.26 -7.61 10.22
CA ILE A 224 15.19 -8.78 9.34
C ILE A 224 14.55 -8.32 8.04
N ILE A 225 15.28 -8.51 6.94
CA ILE A 225 14.86 -8.04 5.61
C ILE A 225 14.28 -9.17 4.81
N LYS A 226 14.89 -10.36 4.89
CA LYS A 226 14.43 -11.54 4.19
C LYS A 226 14.59 -12.77 5.08
N ALA A 227 13.57 -13.60 5.09
CA ALA A 227 13.58 -14.87 5.79
C ALA A 227 12.82 -15.94 4.97
N MET A 228 12.86 -17.16 5.42
CA MET A 228 12.11 -18.28 4.87
C MET A 228 11.63 -19.17 6.01
N ALA A 229 10.35 -19.51 6.00
CA ALA A 229 9.79 -20.44 6.96
C ALA A 229 10.33 -21.87 6.70
N LEU A 230 10.74 -22.55 7.78
CA LEU A 230 11.16 -23.94 7.79
C LEU A 230 10.16 -24.75 8.62
N ASP A 231 9.79 -25.91 8.10
CA ASP A 231 8.92 -26.88 8.79
C ASP A 231 9.79 -27.81 9.63
N ILE A 232 10.46 -27.24 10.64
CA ILE A 232 11.29 -27.96 11.60
C ILE A 232 10.90 -27.52 13.00
N ASP A 233 10.52 -28.45 13.85
CA ASP A 233 10.27 -28.17 15.26
C ASP A 233 11.55 -28.43 16.08
N GLY A 234 12.12 -27.31 16.56
CA GLY A 234 13.11 -27.38 17.65
C GLY A 234 12.37 -27.40 19.00
N ASN A 235 12.91 -28.10 19.98
CA ASN A 235 12.38 -28.07 21.35
C ASN A 235 12.81 -26.82 22.14
N ALA A 236 13.27 -25.79 21.45
CA ALA A 236 13.74 -24.54 22.06
C ALA A 236 12.60 -23.52 22.20
N PRO A 237 12.65 -22.62 23.21
CA PRO A 237 11.71 -21.52 23.30
C PRO A 237 11.75 -20.62 22.06
N PRO A 238 10.59 -20.05 21.63
CA PRO A 238 10.54 -19.10 20.51
C PRO A 238 11.49 -17.92 20.69
N GLY A 239 12.21 -17.57 19.60
CA GLY A 239 13.25 -16.55 19.60
C GLY A 239 14.67 -17.08 19.89
N THR A 240 14.82 -18.38 20.19
CA THR A 240 16.12 -19.00 20.38
C THR A 240 16.82 -19.22 19.04
N VAL A 241 18.09 -18.85 18.95
CA VAL A 241 18.95 -19.17 17.80
C VAL A 241 19.29 -20.65 17.82
N LEU A 242 18.83 -21.39 16.84
CA LEU A 242 19.07 -22.84 16.68
C LEU A 242 20.37 -23.13 15.95
N ASP A 243 20.72 -22.32 14.97
CA ASP A 243 21.92 -22.44 14.16
C ASP A 243 22.46 -21.07 13.78
N SER A 244 23.76 -20.87 13.96
CA SER A 244 24.48 -19.61 13.68
C SER A 244 25.80 -19.83 12.96
N ARG A 245 25.92 -20.94 12.18
CA ARG A 245 27.09 -21.19 11.33
C ARG A 245 27.23 -20.10 10.26
N PRO A 246 28.41 -19.89 9.68
CA PRO A 246 28.60 -18.93 8.62
C PRO A 246 27.53 -19.06 7.52
N ARG A 247 26.85 -17.95 7.21
CA ARG A 247 25.75 -17.86 6.23
C ARG A 247 24.48 -18.67 6.59
N THR A 248 24.36 -19.11 7.83
CA THR A 248 23.16 -19.81 8.31
C THR A 248 22.76 -19.22 9.65
N LEU A 249 21.57 -18.64 9.69
CA LEU A 249 20.98 -18.14 10.94
C LEU A 249 19.54 -18.65 10.99
N VAL A 250 19.29 -19.58 11.91
CA VAL A 250 17.97 -20.18 12.11
C VAL A 250 17.47 -19.83 13.50
N VAL A 251 16.25 -19.35 13.58
CA VAL A 251 15.61 -18.94 14.84
C VAL A 251 14.31 -19.69 15.04
N GLN A 252 14.11 -20.24 16.24
CA GLN A 252 12.87 -20.92 16.62
C GLN A 252 11.69 -19.95 16.59
N ALA A 253 10.59 -20.33 15.96
CA ALA A 253 9.29 -19.66 15.98
C ALA A 253 8.33 -20.36 16.97
N GLY A 254 7.13 -19.87 17.12
CA GLY A 254 6.09 -20.51 17.94
C GLY A 254 5.73 -21.92 17.44
N SER A 255 5.77 -22.14 16.12
CA SER A 255 5.86 -23.45 15.48
C SER A 255 6.70 -23.33 14.22
N GLY A 256 7.50 -24.32 13.91
CA GLY A 256 8.53 -24.24 12.87
C GLY A 256 9.68 -23.30 13.26
N ALA A 257 10.53 -22.97 12.31
CA ALA A 257 11.64 -22.04 12.49
C ALA A 257 11.78 -21.10 11.29
N LEU A 258 12.48 -19.97 11.47
CA LEU A 258 12.83 -19.06 10.39
C LEU A 258 14.32 -19.18 10.05
N SER A 259 14.62 -19.45 8.78
CA SER A 259 15.94 -19.19 8.22
C SER A 259 16.03 -17.71 7.83
N ILE A 260 16.93 -16.99 8.47
CA ILE A 260 17.16 -15.57 8.19
C ILE A 260 18.13 -15.45 7.03
N LEU A 261 17.67 -14.90 5.92
CA LEU A 261 18.44 -14.82 4.67
C LEU A 261 19.11 -13.46 4.49
N GLU A 262 18.54 -12.40 5.06
CA GLU A 262 19.12 -11.06 5.03
C GLU A 262 18.77 -10.30 6.31
N ILE A 263 19.82 -9.79 6.99
CA ILE A 263 19.71 -9.07 8.25
C ILE A 263 20.50 -7.78 8.20
N GLN A 264 20.06 -6.75 8.92
CA GLN A 264 20.73 -5.46 9.03
C GLN A 264 20.85 -5.04 10.49
N GLY A 265 22.07 -4.85 10.96
CA GLY A 265 22.36 -4.29 12.27
C GLY A 265 22.36 -2.75 12.27
N GLU A 266 22.76 -2.18 13.42
CA GLU A 266 22.79 -0.72 13.66
C GLU A 266 23.72 0.04 12.71
N SER A 267 24.79 -0.60 12.23
CA SER A 267 25.70 0.00 11.23
C SER A 267 25.02 0.31 9.90
N GLY A 268 23.82 -0.21 9.67
CA GLY A 268 23.09 -0.05 8.42
C GLY A 268 23.59 -0.96 7.29
N LYS A 269 24.67 -1.75 7.50
CA LYS A 269 25.15 -2.72 6.53
C LYS A 269 24.22 -3.94 6.52
N LYS A 270 23.77 -4.35 5.34
CA LYS A 270 23.05 -5.59 5.13
C LYS A 270 24.06 -6.75 5.10
N LEU A 271 23.71 -7.82 5.75
CA LEU A 271 24.46 -9.07 5.81
C LEU A 271 23.58 -10.21 5.31
N PRO A 272 24.11 -11.12 4.51
CA PRO A 272 23.41 -12.33 4.08
C PRO A 272 23.30 -13.33 5.24
#